data_e6e41ed5231c3e1aa518c03ebf6b572f
#
_entry.id   e6e41ed5231c3e1aa518c03ebf6b572f
#
_cell.length_a   1.000
_cell.length_b   1.000
_cell.length_c   1.000
_cell.angle_alpha   90.00
_cell.angle_beta   90.00
_cell.angle_gamma   90.00
#
_symmetry.space_group_name_H-M   'P 1'
#
loop_
_entity.id
_entity.type
_entity.pdbx_description
1 polymer ?
#
loop_
_entity_poly.entity_id
_entity_poly.type
_entity_poly.pdbx_seq_one_letter_code
_entity_poly.pdbx_strand_id
1 'polypeptide(L)'
;MLADYKRGFIEFALDHDVLRFGEFDLKSGRKSPYFFNAGEFKTGGALARLGSYYAEVLVASGLAADCLFGPAYKGIPLVAATSIAMANQYQIDMPYVFNRK
;
A
#
# COMPACT_ATOMS: atom_id res chain seq x y z
N MET A 1 3.93 -16.92 13.04
CA MET A 1 3.51 -17.22 11.65
C MET A 1 2.85 -16.00 11.05
N LEU A 2 3.21 -15.66 9.81
CA LEU A 2 2.59 -14.52 9.12
C LEU A 2 1.15 -14.86 8.71
N ALA A 3 0.25 -13.90 8.86
CA ALA A 3 -1.08 -14.01 8.30
C ALA A 3 -1.00 -14.11 6.76
N ASP A 4 -1.98 -14.78 6.15
CA ASP A 4 -1.97 -15.03 4.71
C ASP A 4 -1.86 -13.75 3.88
N TYR A 5 -2.56 -12.67 4.28
CA TYR A 5 -2.52 -11.44 3.53
C TYR A 5 -1.13 -10.77 3.60
N LYS A 6 -0.42 -10.93 4.71
CA LYS A 6 0.94 -10.39 4.84
C LYS A 6 1.91 -11.13 3.94
N ARG A 7 1.79 -12.45 3.89
CA ARG A 7 2.61 -13.27 2.97
C ARG A 7 2.32 -12.91 1.53
N GLY A 8 1.03 -12.80 1.18
CA GLY A 8 0.62 -12.44 -0.16
C GLY A 8 1.14 -11.08 -0.58
N PHE A 9 1.13 -10.12 0.33
CA PHE A 9 1.67 -8.79 0.05
C PHE A 9 3.17 -8.85 -0.24
N ILE A 10 3.93 -9.60 0.56
CA ILE A 10 5.38 -9.72 0.37
C ILE A 10 5.68 -10.36 -0.99
N GLU A 11 4.98 -11.43 -1.34
CA GLU A 11 5.15 -12.09 -2.64
C GLU A 11 4.79 -11.15 -3.78
N PHE A 12 3.71 -10.42 -3.65
CA PHE A 12 3.28 -9.43 -4.62
C PHE A 12 4.32 -8.32 -4.80
N ALA A 13 4.90 -7.83 -3.70
CA ALA A 13 5.92 -6.79 -3.74
C ALA A 13 7.20 -7.30 -4.43
N LEU A 14 7.59 -8.54 -4.18
CA LEU A 14 8.73 -9.15 -4.85
C LEU A 14 8.47 -9.35 -6.34
N ASP A 15 7.29 -9.82 -6.72
CA ASP A 15 6.93 -10.06 -8.11
C ASP A 15 6.91 -8.78 -8.94
N HIS A 16 6.61 -7.65 -8.32
CA HIS A 16 6.54 -6.36 -9.02
C HIS A 16 7.82 -5.52 -8.84
N ASP A 17 8.88 -6.12 -8.29
CA ASP A 17 10.15 -5.43 -8.04
C ASP A 17 10.03 -4.23 -7.12
N VAL A 18 8.96 -4.16 -6.34
CA VAL A 18 8.78 -3.12 -5.33
C VAL A 18 9.74 -3.36 -4.17
N LEU A 19 9.89 -4.63 -3.79
CA LEU A 19 10.83 -5.04 -2.75
C LEU A 19 11.96 -5.82 -3.41
N ARG A 20 13.19 -5.36 -3.20
CA ARG A 20 14.40 -5.99 -3.75
C ARG A 20 15.39 -6.24 -2.64
N PHE A 21 16.10 -7.34 -2.73
CA PHE A 21 17.19 -7.66 -1.81
C PHE A 21 18.52 -7.49 -2.52
N GLY A 22 19.55 -7.05 -1.78
CA GLY A 22 20.87 -6.80 -2.29
C GLY A 22 21.58 -5.75 -1.44
N GLU A 23 22.57 -5.06 -2.04
CA GLU A 23 23.21 -3.92 -1.40
C GLU A 23 22.73 -2.64 -2.06
N PHE A 24 22.16 -1.75 -1.27
CA PHE A 24 21.61 -0.49 -1.76
C PHE A 24 22.09 0.67 -0.91
N ASP A 25 22.47 1.76 -1.59
CA ASP A 25 22.81 3.02 -0.93
C ASP A 25 21.58 3.90 -0.88
N LEU A 26 21.15 4.26 0.34
CA LEU A 26 19.98 5.11 0.54
C LEU A 26 20.39 6.59 0.43
N LYS A 27 19.39 7.45 0.22
CA LYS A 27 19.61 8.90 0.17
C LYS A 27 20.26 9.44 1.43
N SER A 28 20.05 8.78 2.55
CA SER A 28 20.66 9.15 3.83
C SER A 28 22.16 8.81 3.90
N GLY A 29 22.71 8.09 2.91
CA GLY A 29 24.06 7.59 2.91
C GLY A 29 24.23 6.25 3.59
N ARG A 30 23.17 5.70 4.16
CA ARG A 30 23.19 4.40 4.83
C ARG A 30 23.08 3.30 3.79
N LYS A 31 23.72 2.16 4.07
CA LYS A 31 23.57 0.95 3.26
C LYS A 31 22.44 0.09 3.82
N SER A 32 21.68 -0.52 2.92
CA SER A 32 20.57 -1.37 3.30
C SER A 32 20.62 -2.69 2.53
N PRO A 33 20.27 -3.83 3.18
CA PRO A 33 20.18 -5.11 2.47
C PRO A 33 18.93 -5.24 1.63
N TYR A 34 18.04 -4.25 1.65
CA TYR A 34 16.84 -4.25 0.82
C TYR A 34 16.48 -2.84 0.38
N PHE A 35 15.66 -2.77 -0.65
CA PHE A 35 15.11 -1.51 -1.15
C PHE A 35 13.62 -1.71 -1.44
N PHE A 36 12.80 -0.76 -0.98
CA PHE A 36 11.37 -0.78 -1.19
C PHE A 36 10.96 0.47 -1.97
N ASN A 37 10.38 0.27 -3.16
CA ASN A 37 9.96 1.38 -4.03
C ASN A 37 8.50 1.23 -4.42
N ALA A 38 7.62 1.89 -3.69
CA ALA A 38 6.19 1.85 -3.93
C ALA A 38 5.79 2.39 -5.31
N GLY A 39 6.65 3.18 -5.95
CA GLY A 39 6.42 3.68 -7.30
C GLY A 39 6.36 2.58 -8.36
N GLU A 40 6.84 1.38 -8.06
CA GLU A 40 6.75 0.25 -8.98
C GLU A 40 5.34 -0.34 -9.05
N PHE A 41 4.43 0.03 -8.16
CA PHE A 41 3.01 -0.29 -8.29
C PHE A 41 2.37 0.70 -9.28
N LYS A 42 2.63 0.51 -10.58
CA LYS A 42 2.36 1.52 -11.60
C LYS A 42 1.30 1.15 -12.63
N THR A 43 0.62 0.02 -12.43
CA THR A 43 -0.51 -0.35 -13.28
C THR A 43 -1.79 -0.36 -12.46
N GLY A 44 -2.93 -0.29 -13.17
CA GLY A 44 -4.23 -0.37 -12.51
C GLY A 44 -4.41 -1.66 -11.73
N GLY A 45 -3.98 -2.78 -12.31
CA GLY A 45 -4.08 -4.07 -11.63
C GLY A 45 -3.22 -4.14 -10.37
N ALA A 46 -1.97 -3.66 -10.45
CA ALA A 46 -1.09 -3.63 -9.29
C ALA A 46 -1.64 -2.69 -8.20
N LEU A 47 -2.15 -1.54 -8.60
CA LEU A 47 -2.71 -0.58 -7.66
C LEU A 47 -3.98 -1.12 -7.00
N ALA A 48 -4.83 -1.82 -7.77
CA ALA A 48 -6.03 -2.45 -7.22
C ALA A 48 -5.67 -3.50 -6.15
N ARG A 49 -4.67 -4.33 -6.42
CA ARG A 49 -4.21 -5.32 -5.45
C ARG A 49 -3.61 -4.67 -4.22
N LEU A 50 -2.83 -3.61 -4.40
CA LEU A 50 -2.25 -2.86 -3.29
C LEU A 50 -3.35 -2.29 -2.39
N GLY A 51 -4.36 -1.66 -2.99
CA GLY A 51 -5.50 -1.14 -2.25
C GLY A 51 -6.23 -2.22 -1.49
N SER A 52 -6.37 -3.39 -2.10
CA SER A 52 -7.01 -4.54 -1.46
C SER A 52 -6.25 -5.00 -0.22
N TYR A 53 -4.91 -5.07 -0.28
CA TYR A 53 -4.09 -5.43 0.88
C TYR A 53 -4.20 -4.40 1.99
N TYR A 54 -4.19 -3.11 1.65
CA TYR A 54 -4.34 -2.05 2.65
C TYR A 54 -5.72 -2.11 3.31
N ALA A 55 -6.77 -2.34 2.51
CA ALA A 55 -8.12 -2.47 3.05
C ALA A 55 -8.21 -3.65 4.03
N GLU A 56 -7.59 -4.76 3.68
CA GLU A 56 -7.59 -5.97 4.52
C GLU A 56 -6.90 -5.69 5.86
N VAL A 57 -5.76 -5.01 5.85
CA VAL A 57 -5.06 -4.63 7.08
C VAL A 57 -5.92 -3.71 7.95
N LEU A 58 -6.56 -2.71 7.33
CA LEU A 58 -7.39 -1.77 8.08
C LEU A 58 -8.57 -2.46 8.74
N VAL A 59 -9.23 -3.36 8.01
CA VAL A 59 -10.37 -4.11 8.55
C VAL A 59 -9.90 -5.07 9.65
N ALA A 60 -8.81 -5.78 9.41
CA ALA A 60 -8.29 -6.76 10.38
C ALA A 60 -7.78 -6.10 11.66
N SER A 61 -7.26 -4.87 11.58
CA SER A 61 -6.73 -4.15 12.73
C SER A 61 -7.82 -3.64 13.68
N GLY A 62 -9.06 -3.53 13.21
CA GLY A 62 -10.15 -3.00 14.01
C GLY A 62 -10.06 -1.51 14.29
N LEU A 63 -9.21 -0.78 13.56
CA LEU A 63 -9.07 0.66 13.76
C LEU A 63 -10.35 1.38 13.39
N ALA A 64 -10.79 2.27 14.27
CA ALA A 64 -11.92 3.14 13.98
C ALA A 64 -11.39 4.40 13.30
N ALA A 65 -11.91 4.70 12.10
CA ALA A 65 -11.54 5.88 11.36
C ALA A 65 -12.77 6.48 10.69
N ASP A 66 -12.83 7.80 10.62
CA ASP A 66 -13.92 8.51 9.97
C ASP A 66 -13.62 8.82 8.51
N CYS A 67 -12.34 8.88 8.15
CA CYS A 67 -11.91 9.05 6.77
C CYS A 67 -10.46 8.57 6.63
N LEU A 68 -10.03 8.43 5.38
CA LEU A 68 -8.65 8.08 5.04
C LEU A 68 -7.97 9.31 4.44
N PHE A 69 -6.69 9.50 4.78
CA PHE A 69 -5.91 10.60 4.23
C PHE A 69 -4.74 10.06 3.41
N GLY A 70 -4.62 10.55 2.17
CA GLY A 70 -3.50 10.23 1.30
C GLY A 70 -2.63 11.44 1.08
N PRO A 71 -1.42 11.48 1.64
CA PRO A 71 -0.53 12.64 1.45
C PRO A 71 -0.03 12.72 0.00
N ALA A 72 -0.03 13.95 -0.55
CA ALA A 72 0.45 14.19 -1.90
C ALA A 72 1.94 13.80 -1.99
N TYR A 73 2.35 13.23 -3.09
CA TYR A 73 1.47 12.92 -4.22
C TYR A 73 1.22 11.41 -4.35
N LYS A 74 2.18 10.57 -3.91
CA LYS A 74 2.08 9.11 -4.06
C LYS A 74 0.96 8.52 -3.23
N GLY A 75 0.60 9.15 -2.13
CA GLY A 75 -0.48 8.68 -1.27
C GLY A 75 -1.86 8.87 -1.88
N ILE A 76 -2.02 9.76 -2.88
CA ILE A 76 -3.33 10.03 -3.47
C ILE A 76 -3.88 8.80 -4.19
N PRO A 77 -3.17 8.20 -5.17
CA PRO A 77 -3.69 6.99 -5.79
C PRO A 77 -3.84 5.83 -4.81
N LEU A 78 -2.96 5.76 -3.81
CA LEU A 78 -3.04 4.69 -2.81
C LEU A 78 -4.31 4.82 -1.96
N VAL A 79 -4.63 6.02 -1.48
CA VAL A 79 -5.83 6.21 -0.66
C VAL A 79 -7.09 5.98 -1.48
N ALA A 80 -7.10 6.40 -2.75
CA ALA A 80 -8.22 6.15 -3.64
C ALA A 80 -8.43 4.64 -3.84
N ALA A 81 -7.37 3.91 -4.15
CA ALA A 81 -7.44 2.46 -4.34
C ALA A 81 -7.91 1.75 -3.06
N THR A 82 -7.41 2.17 -1.91
CA THR A 82 -7.77 1.58 -0.62
C THR A 82 -9.27 1.81 -0.32
N SER A 83 -9.76 3.04 -0.51
CA SER A 83 -11.17 3.34 -0.24
C SER A 83 -12.10 2.60 -1.19
N ILE A 84 -11.71 2.44 -2.46
CA ILE A 84 -12.48 1.64 -3.43
C ILE A 84 -12.53 0.18 -2.99
N ALA A 85 -11.41 -0.38 -2.57
CA ALA A 85 -11.35 -1.76 -2.10
C ALA A 85 -12.23 -1.97 -0.87
N MET A 86 -12.22 -1.02 0.07
CA MET A 86 -13.08 -1.11 1.25
C MET A 86 -14.55 -1.11 0.87
N ALA A 87 -14.95 -0.28 -0.09
CA ALA A 87 -16.32 -0.24 -0.56
C ALA A 87 -16.73 -1.54 -1.26
N ASN A 88 -15.87 -2.04 -2.16
CA ASN A 88 -16.20 -3.21 -2.98
C ASN A 88 -16.11 -4.52 -2.23
N GLN A 89 -15.15 -4.67 -1.34
CA GLN A 89 -14.87 -5.96 -0.69
C GLN A 89 -15.49 -6.09 0.69
N TYR A 90 -15.69 -4.97 1.39
CA TYR A 90 -16.15 -4.98 2.78
C TYR A 90 -17.42 -4.16 3.00
N GLN A 91 -17.94 -3.54 1.95
CA GLN A 91 -19.14 -2.70 2.01
C GLN A 91 -18.99 -1.55 3.02
N ILE A 92 -17.78 -1.01 3.12
CA ILE A 92 -17.48 0.14 3.96
C ILE A 92 -17.28 1.34 3.05
N ASP A 93 -18.20 2.29 3.11
CA ASP A 93 -18.16 3.51 2.28
C ASP A 93 -17.40 4.60 3.03
N MET A 94 -16.06 4.55 2.91
CA MET A 94 -15.18 5.43 3.66
C MET A 94 -14.80 6.64 2.82
N PRO A 95 -15.02 7.87 3.31
CA PRO A 95 -14.53 9.05 2.61
C PRO A 95 -13.01 9.13 2.63
N TYR A 96 -12.44 9.70 1.60
CA TYR A 96 -10.99 9.90 1.56
C TYR A 96 -10.69 11.35 1.20
N VAL A 97 -9.55 11.84 1.70
CA VAL A 97 -9.10 13.20 1.48
C VAL A 97 -7.60 13.19 1.15
N PHE A 98 -7.15 14.26 0.54
CA PHE A 98 -5.74 14.42 0.18
C PHE A 98 -5.38 15.90 0.17
N ASN A 99 -4.08 16.19 0.28
CA ASN A 99 -3.59 17.56 0.20
C ASN A 99 -2.94 17.82 -1.15
N ARG A 100 -2.54 19.06 -1.37
CA ARG A 100 -1.73 19.47 -2.51
C ARG A 100 -0.50 20.18 -2.00
N LYS A 101 0.57 20.08 -2.74
CA LYS A 101 1.80 20.82 -2.42
C LYS A 101 1.94 22.04 -3.31
#